data_646333f794591a0b02b9b986c54cfc57
#
_entry.id   646333f794591a0b02b9b986c54cfc57
#
_cell.length_a   1.000
_cell.length_b   1.000
_cell.length_c   1.000
_cell.angle_alpha   90.00
_cell.angle_beta   90.00
_cell.angle_gamma   90.00
#
_symmetry.space_group_name_H-M   'P 1'
#
loop_
_entity.id
_entity.type
_entity.pdbx_description
1 polymer ?
#
loop_
_entity_poly.entity_id
_entity_poly.type
_entity_poly.pdbx_seq_one_letter_code
_entity_poly.pdbx_strand_id
1 'polypeptide(L)'
;VLYSYDQRLFSIGFNIEENKLTDSYYDLLASEARQASLIAIAKKDVPSKHWNNLSRTLTVLGKYKGLISWSGTAFEYLMPNVNIPRYNGSLLDESSKFLIMSQMEYCKKLGIPWGISESAFNLKDLHSNYQYKAFGIPWLGLKRGLADEMVVSSYGSVLAINDVPNEVIKNLKELEKYQMNNKYGFYESVDFTPSRLRKGEKFTPIRTYMAHHQGLILL
;
A
#
# COMPACT_ATOMS: atom_id res chain seq x y z
N VAL A 1 -20.15 -2.83 -15.26
CA VAL A 1 -19.86 -1.66 -16.05
C VAL A 1 -18.38 -1.53 -16.35
N LEU A 2 -17.47 -1.71 -15.38
CA LEU A 2 -16.02 -1.75 -15.64
C LEU A 2 -15.48 -3.18 -15.88
N TYR A 3 -16.33 -4.20 -15.93
CA TYR A 3 -15.92 -5.58 -16.14
C TYR A 3 -15.82 -5.91 -17.63
N SER A 4 -14.64 -6.37 -18.07
CA SER A 4 -14.41 -6.92 -19.39
C SER A 4 -14.72 -8.42 -19.37
N TYR A 5 -15.72 -8.84 -20.13
CA TYR A 5 -16.08 -10.25 -20.25
C TYR A 5 -15.02 -11.06 -21.02
N ASP A 6 -14.36 -10.42 -21.98
CA ASP A 6 -13.29 -11.05 -22.79
C ASP A 6 -12.06 -11.35 -21.96
N GLN A 7 -11.58 -10.37 -21.18
CA GLN A 7 -10.43 -10.50 -20.28
C GLN A 7 -10.79 -11.17 -18.96
N ARG A 8 -12.09 -11.18 -18.59
CA ARG A 8 -12.60 -11.63 -17.28
C ARG A 8 -11.95 -10.89 -16.11
N LEU A 9 -11.69 -9.60 -16.29
CA LEU A 9 -11.05 -8.72 -15.34
C LEU A 9 -11.78 -7.37 -15.28
N PHE A 10 -11.61 -6.64 -14.17
CA PHE A 10 -12.03 -5.26 -14.08
C PHE A 10 -11.04 -4.35 -14.78
N SER A 11 -11.52 -3.52 -15.72
CA SER A 11 -10.73 -2.45 -16.30
C SER A 11 -10.48 -1.36 -15.24
N ILE A 12 -9.31 -0.71 -15.31
CA ILE A 12 -8.95 0.39 -14.42
C ILE A 12 -9.83 1.62 -14.67
N GLY A 13 -10.35 1.78 -15.88
CA GLY A 13 -11.15 2.94 -16.24
C GLY A 13 -12.03 2.75 -17.45
N PHE A 14 -12.80 3.78 -17.71
CA PHE A 14 -13.64 3.91 -18.90
C PHE A 14 -13.32 5.23 -19.60
N ASN A 15 -12.93 5.16 -20.87
CA ASN A 15 -12.72 6.34 -21.70
C ASN A 15 -14.06 6.85 -22.19
N ILE A 16 -14.48 8.00 -21.68
CA ILE A 16 -15.80 8.61 -22.00
C ILE A 16 -15.83 9.09 -23.46
N GLU A 17 -14.73 9.65 -23.97
CA GLU A 17 -14.65 10.19 -25.32
C GLU A 17 -14.74 9.09 -26.39
N GLU A 18 -14.05 7.97 -26.14
CA GLU A 18 -14.05 6.81 -27.03
C GLU A 18 -15.18 5.81 -26.73
N ASN A 19 -15.95 6.05 -25.66
CA ASN A 19 -17.03 5.20 -25.17
C ASN A 19 -16.63 3.72 -25.01
N LYS A 20 -15.42 3.47 -24.45
CA LYS A 20 -14.90 2.12 -24.26
C LYS A 20 -14.13 1.97 -22.94
N LEU A 21 -13.96 0.72 -22.49
CA LEU A 21 -13.05 0.38 -21.38
C LEU A 21 -11.62 0.71 -21.79
N THR A 22 -10.79 1.09 -20.80
CA THR A 22 -9.34 1.18 -20.99
C THR A 22 -8.74 -0.23 -21.11
N ASP A 23 -7.63 -0.37 -21.83
CA ASP A 23 -6.93 -1.64 -22.03
C ASP A 23 -5.97 -1.99 -20.87
N SER A 24 -6.24 -1.44 -19.68
CA SER A 24 -5.51 -1.73 -18.45
C SER A 24 -6.47 -2.33 -17.42
N TYR A 25 -6.00 -3.35 -16.69
CA TYR A 25 -6.87 -4.17 -15.83
C TYR A 25 -6.30 -4.31 -14.42
N TYR A 26 -7.20 -4.47 -13.44
CA TYR A 26 -6.83 -4.94 -12.11
C TYR A 26 -6.62 -6.46 -12.17
N ASP A 27 -5.41 -6.87 -12.52
CA ASP A 27 -5.05 -8.26 -12.82
C ASP A 27 -4.22 -8.94 -11.72
N LEU A 28 -3.87 -8.23 -10.63
CA LEU A 28 -3.07 -8.78 -9.55
C LEU A 28 -3.94 -9.19 -8.35
N LEU A 29 -3.68 -10.38 -7.78
CA LEU A 29 -4.34 -10.82 -6.56
C LEU A 29 -3.86 -10.02 -5.32
N ALA A 30 -2.58 -9.67 -5.25
CA ALA A 30 -2.05 -8.76 -4.24
C ALA A 30 -2.35 -7.30 -4.64
N SER A 31 -3.60 -6.91 -4.51
CA SER A 31 -4.11 -5.58 -4.79
C SER A 31 -5.28 -5.29 -3.83
N GLU A 32 -5.48 -4.04 -3.49
CA GLU A 32 -6.66 -3.56 -2.76
C GLU A 32 -7.96 -3.82 -3.56
N ALA A 33 -7.88 -3.81 -4.90
CA ALA A 33 -8.99 -4.07 -5.79
C ALA A 33 -9.59 -5.48 -5.64
N ARG A 34 -8.88 -6.43 -4.97
CA ARG A 34 -9.44 -7.76 -4.67
C ARG A 34 -10.71 -7.70 -3.80
N GLN A 35 -10.91 -6.62 -3.02
CA GLN A 35 -12.17 -6.41 -2.28
C GLN A 35 -13.35 -6.25 -3.24
N ALA A 36 -13.23 -5.37 -4.24
CA ALA A 36 -14.26 -5.18 -5.24
C ALA A 36 -14.53 -6.47 -6.01
N SER A 37 -13.48 -7.22 -6.36
CA SER A 37 -13.59 -8.53 -7.01
C SER A 37 -14.41 -9.52 -6.16
N LEU A 38 -14.10 -9.64 -4.88
CA LEU A 38 -14.81 -10.54 -3.97
C LEU A 38 -16.28 -10.15 -3.80
N ILE A 39 -16.56 -8.86 -3.61
CA ILE A 39 -17.93 -8.34 -3.46
C ILE A 39 -18.75 -8.58 -4.74
N ALA A 40 -18.19 -8.30 -5.92
CA ALA A 40 -18.87 -8.50 -7.18
C ALA A 40 -19.17 -9.98 -7.45
N ILE A 41 -18.27 -10.90 -7.07
CA ILE A 41 -18.52 -12.35 -7.15
C ILE A 41 -19.61 -12.76 -6.16
N ALA A 42 -19.55 -12.29 -4.91
CA ALA A 42 -20.55 -12.62 -3.89
C ALA A 42 -21.95 -12.14 -4.28
N LYS A 43 -22.06 -10.97 -4.91
CA LYS A 43 -23.30 -10.44 -5.47
C LYS A 43 -23.74 -11.11 -6.78
N LYS A 44 -22.91 -11.98 -7.35
CA LYS A 44 -23.11 -12.61 -8.67
C LYS A 44 -23.13 -11.60 -9.84
N ASP A 45 -22.57 -10.43 -9.67
CA ASP A 45 -22.40 -9.42 -10.73
C ASP A 45 -21.34 -9.87 -11.76
N VAL A 46 -20.35 -10.66 -11.32
CA VAL A 46 -19.34 -11.28 -12.17
C VAL A 46 -19.15 -12.77 -11.82
N PRO A 47 -18.73 -13.61 -12.79
CA PRO A 47 -18.53 -15.03 -12.54
C PRO A 47 -17.34 -15.29 -11.61
N SER A 48 -17.40 -16.35 -10.79
CA SER A 48 -16.30 -16.76 -9.88
C SER A 48 -14.97 -17.03 -10.60
N LYS A 49 -15.02 -17.37 -11.89
CA LYS A 49 -13.84 -17.51 -12.75
C LYS A 49 -12.98 -16.24 -12.83
N HIS A 50 -13.56 -15.07 -12.56
CA HIS A 50 -12.81 -13.82 -12.42
C HIS A 50 -11.67 -13.95 -11.42
N TRP A 51 -11.93 -14.53 -10.23
CA TRP A 51 -10.91 -14.72 -9.20
C TRP A 51 -9.70 -15.54 -9.68
N ASN A 52 -9.93 -16.51 -10.57
CA ASN A 52 -8.86 -17.34 -11.11
C ASN A 52 -7.97 -16.60 -12.11
N ASN A 53 -8.47 -15.52 -12.71
CA ASN A 53 -7.71 -14.69 -13.65
C ASN A 53 -6.81 -13.67 -12.95
N LEU A 54 -7.00 -13.42 -11.64
CA LEU A 54 -6.08 -12.58 -10.87
C LEU A 54 -4.72 -13.28 -10.76
N SER A 55 -3.68 -12.62 -11.21
CA SER A 55 -2.30 -13.14 -11.24
C SER A 55 -1.79 -13.49 -9.85
N ARG A 56 -1.08 -14.60 -9.76
CA ARG A 56 -0.43 -15.14 -8.56
C ARG A 56 1.07 -15.20 -8.71
N THR A 57 1.64 -14.25 -9.43
CA THR A 57 3.10 -14.15 -9.60
C THR A 57 3.76 -13.97 -8.24
N LEU A 58 4.76 -14.79 -7.96
CA LEU A 58 5.51 -14.80 -6.72
C LEU A 58 6.84 -14.08 -6.87
N THR A 59 7.24 -13.42 -5.80
CA THR A 59 8.60 -12.91 -5.60
C THR A 59 9.22 -13.53 -4.36
N VAL A 60 10.54 -13.46 -4.24
CA VAL A 60 11.31 -14.14 -3.20
C VAL A 60 12.32 -13.18 -2.59
N LEU A 61 12.46 -13.23 -1.27
CA LEU A 61 13.53 -12.58 -0.51
C LEU A 61 14.12 -13.59 0.49
N GLY A 62 15.33 -14.08 0.21
CA GLY A 62 15.95 -15.14 1.01
C GLY A 62 15.07 -16.39 1.03
N LYS A 63 14.61 -16.79 2.22
CA LYS A 63 13.72 -17.97 2.40
C LYS A 63 12.23 -17.62 2.30
N TYR A 64 11.87 -16.36 2.22
CA TYR A 64 10.48 -15.90 2.20
C TYR A 64 9.97 -15.72 0.79
N LYS A 65 8.68 -16.01 0.60
CA LYS A 65 7.99 -15.90 -0.69
C LYS A 65 6.63 -15.24 -0.48
N GLY A 66 6.20 -14.46 -1.45
CA GLY A 66 4.87 -13.87 -1.45
C GLY A 66 4.48 -13.40 -2.83
N LEU A 67 3.23 -13.02 -2.98
CA LEU A 67 2.72 -12.41 -4.19
C LEU A 67 3.43 -11.09 -4.46
N ILE A 68 3.64 -10.78 -5.73
CA ILE A 68 4.02 -9.44 -6.17
C ILE A 68 2.77 -8.59 -6.35
N SER A 69 2.87 -7.29 -6.04
CA SER A 69 1.82 -6.29 -6.32
C SER A 69 2.28 -5.28 -7.36
N TRP A 70 1.47 -4.28 -7.65
CA TRP A 70 1.88 -3.21 -8.57
C TRP A 70 2.94 -2.30 -7.94
N SER A 71 2.70 -1.81 -6.75
CA SER A 71 3.57 -0.83 -6.09
C SER A 71 4.33 -1.37 -4.87
N GLY A 72 4.02 -2.56 -4.35
CA GLY A 72 4.67 -3.09 -3.14
C GLY A 72 4.29 -2.34 -1.86
N THR A 73 3.12 -1.71 -1.82
CA THR A 73 2.65 -0.88 -0.70
C THR A 73 2.04 -1.72 0.42
N ALA A 74 2.07 -1.22 1.67
CA ALA A 74 1.33 -1.85 2.75
C ALA A 74 -0.19 -1.87 2.47
N PHE A 75 -0.70 -0.84 1.80
CA PHE A 75 -2.12 -0.73 1.45
C PHE A 75 -2.60 -1.89 0.58
N GLU A 76 -1.90 -2.18 -0.53
CA GLU A 76 -2.27 -3.26 -1.46
C GLU A 76 -2.40 -4.63 -0.79
N TYR A 77 -1.55 -4.91 0.20
CA TYR A 77 -1.54 -6.21 0.88
C TYR A 77 -2.45 -6.29 2.10
N LEU A 78 -2.47 -5.25 2.93
CA LEU A 78 -3.03 -5.32 4.27
C LEU A 78 -4.41 -4.67 4.41
N MET A 79 -4.70 -3.58 3.66
CA MET A 79 -5.99 -2.91 3.79
C MET A 79 -7.18 -3.84 3.54
N PRO A 80 -7.18 -4.74 2.55
CA PRO A 80 -8.29 -5.67 2.40
C PRO A 80 -8.55 -6.59 3.59
N ASN A 81 -7.52 -6.86 4.42
CA ASN A 81 -7.67 -7.70 5.61
C ASN A 81 -8.51 -7.05 6.72
N VAL A 82 -8.76 -5.75 6.63
CA VAL A 82 -9.67 -5.02 7.55
C VAL A 82 -11.11 -5.48 7.35
N ASN A 83 -11.50 -5.77 6.10
CA ASN A 83 -12.88 -6.07 5.73
C ASN A 83 -13.10 -7.53 5.28
N ILE A 84 -12.02 -8.23 4.91
CA ILE A 84 -12.08 -9.60 4.39
C ILE A 84 -11.35 -10.54 5.35
N PRO A 85 -12.00 -11.64 5.80
CA PRO A 85 -11.34 -12.64 6.64
C PRO A 85 -10.07 -13.18 5.97
N ARG A 86 -8.97 -13.19 6.71
CA ARG A 86 -7.72 -13.79 6.30
C ARG A 86 -7.60 -15.20 6.88
N TYR A 87 -7.48 -16.19 6.02
CA TYR A 87 -7.37 -17.59 6.43
C TYR A 87 -5.90 -17.95 6.62
N ASN A 88 -5.58 -18.43 7.82
CA ASN A 88 -4.22 -18.80 8.21
C ASN A 88 -3.60 -19.84 7.25
N GLY A 89 -2.36 -19.65 6.84
CA GLY A 89 -1.64 -20.49 5.88
C GLY A 89 -2.12 -20.36 4.43
N SER A 90 -3.04 -19.46 4.13
CA SER A 90 -3.42 -19.17 2.75
C SER A 90 -2.32 -18.35 2.04
N LEU A 91 -2.34 -18.35 0.70
CA LEU A 91 -1.40 -17.56 -0.10
C LEU A 91 -1.45 -16.06 0.24
N LEU A 92 -2.63 -15.51 0.53
CA LEU A 92 -2.79 -14.11 0.93
C LEU A 92 -2.26 -13.86 2.35
N ASP A 93 -2.43 -14.81 3.26
CA ASP A 93 -1.88 -14.75 4.61
C ASP A 93 -0.35 -14.75 4.59
N GLU A 94 0.25 -15.69 3.87
CA GLU A 94 1.70 -15.76 3.71
C GLU A 94 2.27 -14.53 2.99
N SER A 95 1.54 -13.97 2.02
CA SER A 95 1.93 -12.73 1.33
C SER A 95 1.86 -11.51 2.25
N SER A 96 0.88 -11.44 3.16
CA SER A 96 0.79 -10.38 4.18
C SER A 96 1.97 -10.45 5.15
N LYS A 97 2.30 -11.64 5.66
CA LYS A 97 3.48 -11.85 6.52
C LYS A 97 4.78 -11.50 5.79
N PHE A 98 4.89 -11.88 4.52
CA PHE A 98 6.05 -11.57 3.69
C PHE A 98 6.22 -10.06 3.47
N LEU A 99 5.12 -9.32 3.21
CA LEU A 99 5.17 -7.87 3.15
C LEU A 99 5.70 -7.27 4.46
N ILE A 100 5.10 -7.64 5.60
CA ILE A 100 5.47 -7.08 6.92
C ILE A 100 6.97 -7.27 7.19
N MET A 101 7.48 -8.47 6.95
CA MET A 101 8.91 -8.75 7.09
C MET A 101 9.77 -7.94 6.12
N SER A 102 9.34 -7.83 4.87
CA SER A 102 10.04 -7.04 3.85
C SER A 102 10.09 -5.56 4.21
N GLN A 103 8.99 -5.00 4.75
CA GLN A 103 8.92 -3.63 5.26
C GLN A 103 9.98 -3.40 6.35
N MET A 104 9.97 -4.25 7.38
CA MET A 104 10.88 -4.11 8.50
C MET A 104 12.36 -4.28 8.07
N GLU A 105 12.65 -5.26 7.22
CA GLU A 105 14.02 -5.50 6.75
C GLU A 105 14.53 -4.37 5.85
N TYR A 106 13.71 -3.89 4.92
CA TYR A 106 14.08 -2.81 4.02
C TYR A 106 14.33 -1.51 4.76
N CYS A 107 13.38 -1.10 5.60
CA CYS A 107 13.50 0.14 6.36
C CYS A 107 14.64 0.10 7.39
N LYS A 108 14.93 -1.08 7.99
CA LYS A 108 16.09 -1.26 8.84
C LYS A 108 17.40 -1.03 8.08
N LYS A 109 17.52 -1.51 6.84
CA LYS A 109 18.70 -1.27 5.98
C LYS A 109 18.87 0.21 5.65
N LEU A 110 17.76 0.94 5.51
CA LEU A 110 17.75 2.38 5.26
C LEU A 110 17.93 3.23 6.51
N GLY A 111 17.83 2.65 7.70
CA GLY A 111 17.89 3.37 8.99
C GLY A 111 16.70 4.27 9.25
N ILE A 112 15.52 3.92 8.74
CA ILE A 112 14.26 4.67 8.88
C ILE A 112 13.17 3.80 9.53
N PRO A 113 12.10 4.40 10.12
CA PRO A 113 10.92 3.66 10.54
C PRO A 113 10.28 2.91 9.37
N TRP A 114 9.53 1.84 9.65
CA TRP A 114 8.81 1.12 8.61
C TRP A 114 7.34 1.56 8.51
N GLY A 115 6.68 1.21 7.40
CA GLY A 115 5.32 1.62 7.09
C GLY A 115 5.23 2.32 5.72
N ILE A 116 6.09 1.89 4.77
CA ILE A 116 6.08 2.41 3.40
C ILE A 116 4.76 2.01 2.75
N SER A 117 3.98 3.03 2.36
CA SER A 117 2.70 2.85 1.69
C SER A 117 2.39 4.07 0.85
N GLU A 118 1.27 4.05 0.14
CA GLU A 118 0.81 5.23 -0.56
C GLU A 118 0.44 6.34 0.43
N SER A 119 0.88 7.55 0.14
CA SER A 119 0.69 8.69 1.05
C SER A 119 0.98 10.02 0.37
N ALA A 120 0.62 11.10 1.04
CA ALA A 120 1.14 12.42 0.70
C ALA A 120 2.64 12.50 0.98
N PHE A 121 3.36 13.31 0.21
CA PHE A 121 4.82 13.43 0.29
C PHE A 121 5.28 14.89 0.12
N ASN A 122 6.58 15.16 0.29
CA ASN A 122 7.15 16.51 0.32
C ASN A 122 7.25 17.16 -1.07
N LEU A 123 6.12 17.26 -1.74
CA LEU A 123 5.93 18.04 -2.97
C LEU A 123 4.54 18.66 -2.93
N LYS A 124 4.43 19.94 -3.31
CA LYS A 124 3.16 20.65 -3.32
C LYS A 124 2.82 21.14 -4.73
N ASP A 125 1.53 21.21 -5.02
CA ASP A 125 1.00 21.85 -6.21
C ASP A 125 0.99 23.39 -6.08
N LEU A 126 0.50 24.07 -7.11
CA LEU A 126 0.37 25.53 -7.15
C LEU A 126 -0.60 26.09 -6.07
N HIS A 127 -1.49 25.24 -5.54
CA HIS A 127 -2.43 25.58 -4.47
C HIS A 127 -1.92 25.22 -3.08
N SER A 128 -0.63 24.84 -2.97
CA SER A 128 0.01 24.41 -1.72
C SER A 128 -0.52 23.10 -1.14
N ASN A 129 -1.25 22.29 -1.90
CA ASN A 129 -1.65 20.95 -1.49
C ASN A 129 -0.52 19.97 -1.69
N TYR A 130 -0.29 19.10 -0.72
CA TYR A 130 0.65 18.00 -0.88
C TYR A 130 0.23 17.05 -1.99
N GLN A 131 1.21 16.64 -2.78
CA GLN A 131 1.02 15.59 -3.79
C GLN A 131 0.92 14.22 -3.10
N TYR A 132 0.30 13.26 -3.78
CA TYR A 132 0.04 11.91 -3.30
C TYR A 132 0.47 10.88 -4.32
N LYS A 133 1.08 9.78 -3.87
CA LYS A 133 1.39 8.63 -4.72
C LYS A 133 1.68 7.36 -3.92
N ALA A 134 1.74 6.23 -4.61
CA ALA A 134 2.13 4.95 -4.04
C ALA A 134 3.66 4.83 -3.92
N PHE A 135 4.12 4.56 -2.69
CA PHE A 135 5.48 4.16 -2.33
C PHE A 135 5.46 2.71 -1.88
N GLY A 136 6.51 1.95 -2.15
CA GLY A 136 6.52 0.53 -1.81
C GLY A 136 7.91 -0.08 -1.75
N ILE A 137 7.92 -1.36 -1.44
CA ILE A 137 9.15 -2.14 -1.32
C ILE A 137 9.61 -2.59 -2.71
N PRO A 138 10.86 -2.28 -3.11
CA PRO A 138 11.32 -2.48 -4.51
C PRO A 138 11.13 -3.90 -5.06
N TRP A 139 11.36 -4.94 -4.25
CA TRP A 139 11.23 -6.33 -4.70
C TRP A 139 9.81 -6.91 -4.59
N LEU A 140 8.85 -6.12 -4.07
CA LEU A 140 7.43 -6.49 -3.99
C LEU A 140 6.58 -5.84 -5.07
N GLY A 141 7.11 -4.83 -5.77
CA GLY A 141 6.36 -4.06 -6.76
C GLY A 141 6.88 -4.23 -8.18
N LEU A 142 5.96 -4.21 -9.14
CA LEU A 142 6.29 -4.13 -10.57
C LEU A 142 6.65 -2.72 -11.02
N LYS A 143 6.19 -1.71 -10.28
CA LYS A 143 6.45 -0.30 -10.54
C LYS A 143 7.94 0.00 -10.45
N ARG A 144 8.46 0.77 -11.41
CA ARG A 144 9.86 1.21 -11.42
C ARG A 144 10.08 2.40 -10.48
N GLY A 145 11.35 2.59 -10.04
CA GLY A 145 11.76 3.74 -9.23
C GLY A 145 11.35 3.67 -7.75
N LEU A 146 10.88 2.53 -7.25
CA LEU A 146 10.49 2.38 -5.84
C LEU A 146 11.67 2.55 -4.87
N ALA A 147 12.88 2.21 -5.30
CA ALA A 147 14.09 2.36 -4.47
C ALA A 147 14.57 3.81 -4.31
N ASP A 148 14.10 4.72 -5.17
CA ASP A 148 14.56 6.11 -5.22
C ASP A 148 13.84 7.00 -4.18
N GLU A 149 12.81 6.46 -3.52
CA GLU A 149 11.91 7.23 -2.67
C GLU A 149 11.66 6.55 -1.33
N MET A 150 11.77 7.35 -0.28
CA MET A 150 11.69 6.89 1.11
C MET A 150 10.62 7.71 1.84
N VAL A 151 9.35 7.30 1.73
CA VAL A 151 8.23 7.94 2.44
C VAL A 151 7.53 6.90 3.29
N VAL A 152 7.38 7.19 4.58
CA VAL A 152 6.82 6.30 5.58
C VAL A 152 5.56 6.91 6.18
N SER A 153 4.47 6.15 6.24
CA SER A 153 3.21 6.56 6.86
C SER A 153 2.93 5.76 8.14
N SER A 154 2.25 6.38 9.10
CA SER A 154 1.87 5.70 10.34
C SER A 154 0.87 4.57 10.10
N TYR A 155 -0.17 4.80 9.25
CA TYR A 155 -1.19 3.81 8.97
C TYR A 155 -0.62 2.54 8.29
N GLY A 156 0.43 2.70 7.46
CA GLY A 156 1.07 1.57 6.77
C GLY A 156 1.65 0.54 7.73
N SER A 157 2.14 0.97 8.91
CA SER A 157 2.54 0.05 9.98
C SER A 157 1.36 -0.41 10.84
N VAL A 158 0.37 0.45 11.10
CA VAL A 158 -0.79 0.09 11.93
C VAL A 158 -1.65 -1.01 11.30
N LEU A 159 -1.74 -1.07 9.97
CA LEU A 159 -2.41 -2.17 9.27
C LEU A 159 -1.85 -3.56 9.62
N ALA A 160 -0.64 -3.64 10.17
CA ALA A 160 -0.03 -4.88 10.64
C ALA A 160 -0.24 -5.17 12.13
N ILE A 161 -1.07 -4.39 12.84
CA ILE A 161 -1.21 -4.46 14.30
C ILE A 161 -1.64 -5.86 14.79
N ASN A 162 -2.49 -6.54 14.03
CA ASN A 162 -2.95 -7.88 14.38
C ASN A 162 -1.89 -8.97 14.16
N ASP A 163 -0.86 -8.70 13.38
CA ASP A 163 0.23 -9.64 13.09
C ASP A 163 1.43 -9.45 14.03
N VAL A 164 1.82 -8.20 14.23
CA VAL A 164 3.06 -7.82 14.94
C VAL A 164 2.84 -6.62 15.87
N PRO A 165 1.96 -6.72 16.88
CA PRO A 165 1.55 -5.58 17.72
C PRO A 165 2.73 -4.87 18.41
N ASN A 166 3.67 -5.63 18.95
CA ASN A 166 4.83 -5.07 19.65
C ASN A 166 5.73 -4.26 18.72
N GLU A 167 5.94 -4.74 17.50
CA GLU A 167 6.77 -4.06 16.50
C GLU A 167 6.07 -2.80 15.98
N VAL A 168 4.75 -2.83 15.83
CA VAL A 168 3.95 -1.64 15.46
C VAL A 168 4.07 -0.57 16.54
N ILE A 169 3.83 -0.92 17.82
CA ILE A 169 3.93 0.05 18.93
C ILE A 169 5.34 0.65 19.02
N LYS A 170 6.37 -0.17 18.86
CA LYS A 170 7.76 0.28 18.84
C LYS A 170 8.02 1.24 17.68
N ASN A 171 7.47 0.93 16.49
CA ASN A 171 7.61 1.78 15.31
C ASN A 171 6.87 3.11 15.45
N LEU A 172 5.67 3.13 16.06
CA LEU A 172 4.95 4.37 16.33
C LEU A 172 5.75 5.29 17.28
N LYS A 173 6.35 4.73 18.35
CA LYS A 173 7.26 5.49 19.24
C LYS A 173 8.51 6.01 18.50
N GLU A 174 9.00 5.27 17.50
CA GLU A 174 10.09 5.75 16.66
C GLU A 174 9.64 6.91 15.77
N LEU A 175 8.44 6.83 15.16
CA LEU A 175 7.86 7.90 14.34
C LEU A 175 7.65 9.21 15.11
N GLU A 176 7.39 9.18 16.43
CA GLU A 176 7.30 10.38 17.28
C GLU A 176 8.59 11.21 17.24
N LYS A 177 9.75 10.58 17.15
CA LYS A 177 11.05 11.27 17.05
C LYS A 177 11.20 12.11 15.79
N TYR A 178 10.41 11.81 14.76
CA TYR A 178 10.35 12.53 13.49
C TYR A 178 9.21 13.56 13.44
N GLN A 179 8.73 14.02 14.61
CA GLN A 179 7.67 15.01 14.74
C GLN A 179 6.34 14.60 14.07
N MET A 180 6.07 13.30 14.02
CA MET A 180 4.88 12.75 13.38
C MET A 180 3.63 12.84 14.25
N ASN A 181 3.76 13.13 15.55
CA ASN A 181 2.64 13.17 16.49
C ASN A 181 2.29 14.59 16.92
N ASN A 182 0.98 14.88 17.08
CA ASN A 182 0.47 16.09 17.71
C ASN A 182 -0.87 15.82 18.43
N LYS A 183 -1.58 16.89 18.86
CA LYS A 183 -2.85 16.80 19.60
C LYS A 183 -3.99 16.07 18.85
N TYR A 184 -3.89 15.88 17.55
CA TYR A 184 -4.87 15.19 16.71
C TYR A 184 -4.41 13.79 16.27
N GLY A 185 -3.27 13.31 16.79
CA GLY A 185 -2.68 12.03 16.41
C GLY A 185 -1.54 12.17 15.40
N PHE A 186 -1.26 11.09 14.69
CA PHE A 186 -0.17 11.06 13.73
C PHE A 186 -0.50 11.82 12.45
N TYR A 187 0.46 12.62 11.98
CA TYR A 187 0.45 13.18 10.64
C TYR A 187 0.50 12.07 9.57
N GLU A 188 0.25 12.46 8.34
CA GLU A 188 0.11 11.55 7.19
C GLU A 188 1.35 10.69 6.96
N SER A 189 2.52 11.33 6.84
CA SER A 189 3.76 10.63 6.53
C SER A 189 4.98 11.45 6.92
N VAL A 190 6.15 10.82 6.84
CA VAL A 190 7.46 11.48 6.91
C VAL A 190 8.25 11.11 5.65
N ASP A 191 8.80 12.13 4.98
CA ASP A 191 9.60 11.99 3.76
C ASP A 191 11.09 12.06 4.10
N PHE A 192 11.82 11.01 3.76
CA PHE A 192 13.27 10.89 3.92
C PHE A 192 14.01 10.98 2.58
N THR A 193 13.31 11.23 1.47
CA THR A 193 13.88 11.21 0.12
C THR A 193 14.84 12.38 -0.08
N PRO A 194 16.13 12.17 -0.29
CA PRO A 194 17.13 13.26 -0.31
C PRO A 194 16.85 14.34 -1.34
N SER A 195 16.31 13.99 -2.51
CA SER A 195 16.00 14.94 -3.59
C SER A 195 14.87 15.92 -3.25
N ARG A 196 14.09 15.66 -2.19
CA ARG A 196 12.97 16.50 -1.73
C ARG A 196 13.23 17.20 -0.40
N LEU A 197 14.39 16.97 0.21
CA LEU A 197 14.79 17.61 1.46
C LEU A 197 15.57 18.89 1.20
N ARG A 198 15.44 19.88 2.07
CA ARG A 198 16.29 21.07 2.04
C ARG A 198 17.70 20.72 2.48
N LYS A 199 18.66 21.56 2.09
CA LYS A 199 20.06 21.37 2.47
C LYS A 199 20.20 21.31 4.00
N GLY A 200 20.74 20.21 4.49
CA GLY A 200 20.94 19.97 5.93
C GLY A 200 19.76 19.28 6.66
N GLU A 201 18.61 19.16 6.02
CA GLU A 201 17.49 18.36 6.58
C GLU A 201 17.74 16.87 6.34
N LYS A 202 17.29 16.04 7.27
CA LYS A 202 17.36 14.58 7.18
C LYS A 202 15.99 13.95 6.94
N PHE A 203 14.91 14.68 7.20
CA PHE A 203 13.52 14.26 7.01
C PHE A 203 12.60 15.48 7.00
N THR A 204 11.39 15.31 6.46
CA THR A 204 10.31 16.31 6.54
C THR A 204 8.98 15.65 6.88
N PRO A 205 8.33 15.99 8.02
CA PRO A 205 6.98 15.52 8.32
C PRO A 205 5.95 16.18 7.41
N ILE A 206 5.04 15.40 6.88
CA ILE A 206 3.98 15.84 5.98
C ILE A 206 2.75 16.17 6.83
N ARG A 207 2.64 17.41 7.25
CA ARG A 207 1.67 17.90 8.24
C ARG A 207 0.28 18.07 7.63
N THR A 208 -0.32 16.98 7.26
CA THR A 208 -1.71 16.85 6.80
C THR A 208 -2.33 15.58 7.36
N TYR A 209 -3.63 15.41 7.18
CA TYR A 209 -4.38 14.22 7.57
C TYR A 209 -5.25 13.80 6.40
N MET A 210 -5.27 12.50 6.11
CA MET A 210 -6.17 11.92 5.13
C MET A 210 -7.22 11.08 5.85
N ALA A 211 -8.50 11.41 5.65
CA ALA A 211 -9.60 10.80 6.38
C ALA A 211 -9.61 9.27 6.30
N HIS A 212 -9.35 8.71 5.10
CA HIS A 212 -9.32 7.26 4.92
C HIS A 212 -8.15 6.59 5.64
N HIS A 213 -6.97 7.21 5.70
CA HIS A 213 -5.83 6.67 6.46
C HIS A 213 -6.06 6.75 7.97
N GLN A 214 -6.65 7.85 8.46
CA GLN A 214 -7.05 7.93 9.86
C GLN A 214 -8.13 6.90 10.21
N GLY A 215 -9.08 6.65 9.31
CA GLY A 215 -10.07 5.58 9.43
C GLY A 215 -9.43 4.19 9.54
N LEU A 216 -8.42 3.89 8.73
CA LEU A 216 -7.67 2.63 8.77
C LEU A 216 -6.85 2.44 10.07
N ILE A 217 -6.47 3.53 10.75
CA ILE A 217 -5.82 3.46 12.06
C ILE A 217 -6.82 3.11 13.17
N LEU A 218 -8.08 3.53 13.01
CA LEU A 218 -9.12 3.36 14.03
C LEU A 218 -9.87 2.01 13.93
N LEU A 219 -9.85 1.36 12.78
CA LEU A 219 -10.51 0.05 12.54
C LEU A 219 -9.65 -1.11 13.03
#